data_9999471f584da7eb1f10672435fc97e3
#
_entry.id   9999471f584da7eb1f10672435fc97e3
#
_cell.length_a   1.000
_cell.length_b   1.000
_cell.length_c   1.000
_cell.angle_alpha   90.00
_cell.angle_beta   90.00
_cell.angle_gamma   90.00
#
_symmetry.space_group_name_H-M   'P 1'
#
loop_
_entity.id
_entity.type
_entity.pdbx_description
1 polymer ?
#
loop_
_entity_poly.entity_id
_entity_poly.type
_entity_poly.pdbx_seq_one_letter_code
_entity_poly.pdbx_strand_id
1 'polypeptide(L)'
;MAMKEPIVIRPELADQFFAAMENGRVVLFTAPCGFGKSVTAQVLLAGWQVCVRSADAPDFALPTGAENWDVLLLDQLQALQEPADQQALCTLIRENPSKRFVLLSRGTAPGWLISFQFAGLVQIFNAQSLLLDRERVGELLAAYGVQVSELELKTLLRESMGYPLALVLAVRHLQDGAQYDAQMDAAIRRELFAYYEEAVYHRLSLELRVFLLELAPFEVFDVELARIASGNPRAGELLGWLQSNTSMLQYDGVAKYHFWFILREYLMWELDRTYTAEQCKKIYNRGGLYYELQEDYSNALACYKMSGDHQRISELLIKNAQLHPGMGHYYEMAQYYHALPEQEILASPVLMQSMSILCALEMDYDASERWYRELETFAARRKRSDEACKEARSRLAWLGISLPQRGVDSLVETFLRLAKLLASREIALPPLSVTSALPSLLNGGKDFSAWTKKDD
;
A
#
# COMPACT_ATOMS: atom_id res chain seq x y z
N MET A 1 43.71 10.38 -2.59
CA MET A 1 42.74 11.46 -2.39
C MET A 1 41.39 10.87 -2.81
N ALA A 2 40.57 10.37 -1.89
CA ALA A 2 39.25 9.85 -2.25
C ALA A 2 38.45 11.04 -2.82
N MET A 3 38.03 10.95 -4.07
CA MET A 3 37.09 11.93 -4.64
C MET A 3 35.86 11.95 -3.73
N LYS A 4 35.58 13.11 -3.11
CA LYS A 4 34.32 13.28 -2.40
C LYS A 4 33.20 13.06 -3.40
N GLU A 5 32.35 12.08 -3.15
CA GLU A 5 31.19 11.83 -4.00
C GLU A 5 30.35 13.11 -4.10
N PRO A 6 29.93 13.50 -5.31
CA PRO A 6 29.09 14.67 -5.47
C PRO A 6 27.75 14.46 -4.79
N ILE A 7 27.33 15.45 -4.02
CA ILE A 7 26.10 15.43 -3.24
C ILE A 7 25.24 16.58 -3.72
N VAL A 8 24.01 16.28 -4.07
CA VAL A 8 23.00 17.25 -4.48
C VAL A 8 22.00 17.44 -3.35
N ILE A 9 21.77 18.69 -3.01
CA ILE A 9 20.82 19.11 -1.97
C ILE A 9 19.81 20.07 -2.63
N ARG A 10 18.53 19.91 -2.27
CA ARG A 10 17.48 20.83 -2.72
C ARG A 10 17.76 22.23 -2.16
N PRO A 11 17.76 23.28 -3.00
CA PRO A 11 18.01 24.65 -2.54
C PRO A 11 17.07 25.07 -1.43
N GLU A 12 15.78 24.73 -1.53
CA GLU A 12 14.77 25.08 -0.54
C GLU A 12 15.08 24.45 0.83
N LEU A 13 15.63 23.22 0.84
CA LEU A 13 16.07 22.58 2.06
C LEU A 13 17.28 23.31 2.65
N ALA A 14 18.25 23.68 1.81
CA ALA A 14 19.44 24.44 2.26
C ALA A 14 19.04 25.81 2.84
N ASP A 15 18.17 26.55 2.15
CA ASP A 15 17.71 27.86 2.60
C ASP A 15 16.96 27.75 3.95
N GLN A 16 16.06 26.78 4.08
CA GLN A 16 15.34 26.53 5.33
C GLN A 16 16.27 26.07 6.45
N PHE A 17 17.29 25.28 6.12
CA PHE A 17 18.30 24.85 7.09
C PHE A 17 19.06 26.04 7.64
N PHE A 18 19.61 26.91 6.78
CA PHE A 18 20.36 28.09 7.22
C PHE A 18 19.48 29.07 7.98
N ALA A 19 18.25 29.31 7.52
CA ALA A 19 17.29 30.14 8.26
C ALA A 19 16.98 29.54 9.66
N ALA A 20 16.85 28.22 9.77
CA ALA A 20 16.66 27.56 11.06
C ALA A 20 17.90 27.68 11.96
N MET A 21 19.11 27.56 11.39
CA MET A 21 20.38 27.76 12.13
C MET A 21 20.53 29.20 12.64
N GLU A 22 20.00 30.19 11.94
CA GLU A 22 20.02 31.59 12.38
C GLU A 22 18.98 31.88 13.49
N ASN A 23 17.75 31.44 13.29
CA ASN A 23 16.60 31.79 14.13
C ASN A 23 16.26 30.71 15.19
N GLY A 24 16.39 29.44 14.85
CA GLY A 24 16.25 28.29 15.74
C GLY A 24 17.63 27.82 16.19
N ARG A 25 17.67 26.97 17.21
CA ARG A 25 18.92 26.42 17.73
C ARG A 25 19.08 24.95 17.43
N VAL A 26 17.98 24.29 17.13
CA VAL A 26 17.93 22.85 16.91
C VAL A 26 17.34 22.55 15.57
N VAL A 27 18.08 21.84 14.73
CA VAL A 27 17.61 21.25 13.48
C VAL A 27 17.52 19.73 13.68
N LEU A 28 16.38 19.14 13.37
CA LEU A 28 16.15 17.70 13.49
C LEU A 28 15.81 17.09 12.14
N PHE A 29 16.63 16.16 11.68
CA PHE A 29 16.33 15.31 10.53
C PHE A 29 15.71 13.99 11.00
N THR A 30 14.51 13.67 10.49
CA THR A 30 13.81 12.43 10.78
C THR A 30 13.52 11.69 9.48
N ALA A 31 14.25 10.62 9.22
CA ALA A 31 14.04 9.79 8.03
C ALA A 31 14.62 8.38 8.22
N PRO A 32 14.14 7.37 7.49
CA PRO A 32 14.76 6.03 7.48
C PRO A 32 16.23 6.06 7.06
N CYS A 33 16.89 4.90 7.10
CA CYS A 33 18.24 4.74 6.56
C CYS A 33 18.24 4.99 5.02
N GLY A 34 19.38 5.39 4.48
CA GLY A 34 19.57 5.62 3.05
C GLY A 34 18.99 6.94 2.49
N PHE A 35 18.33 7.76 3.30
CA PHE A 35 17.82 9.08 2.89
C PHE A 35 18.88 10.19 2.88
N GLY A 36 20.14 9.88 3.18
CA GLY A 36 21.24 10.84 3.08
C GLY A 36 21.33 11.84 4.22
N LYS A 37 20.62 11.65 5.36
CA LYS A 37 20.64 12.60 6.52
C LYS A 37 22.04 13.07 6.93
N SER A 38 22.92 12.12 7.24
CA SER A 38 24.28 12.42 7.75
C SER A 38 25.12 13.11 6.69
N VAL A 39 24.98 12.72 5.45
CA VAL A 39 25.68 13.31 4.30
C VAL A 39 25.20 14.72 4.03
N THR A 40 23.88 14.94 4.00
CA THR A 40 23.28 16.27 3.84
C THR A 40 23.71 17.22 4.97
N ALA A 41 23.64 16.76 6.23
CA ALA A 41 24.05 17.56 7.37
C ALA A 41 25.54 17.94 7.30
N GLN A 42 26.42 17.01 6.94
CA GLN A 42 27.86 17.28 6.79
C GLN A 42 28.17 18.31 5.70
N VAL A 43 27.44 18.26 4.58
CA VAL A 43 27.63 19.24 3.49
C VAL A 43 27.14 20.62 3.91
N LEU A 44 25.95 20.70 4.53
CA LEU A 44 25.39 21.97 4.99
C LEU A 44 26.20 22.62 6.12
N LEU A 45 26.91 21.81 6.90
CA LEU A 45 27.80 22.27 7.98
C LEU A 45 29.24 22.53 7.52
N ALA A 46 29.52 22.50 6.23
CA ALA A 46 30.86 22.80 5.73
C ALA A 46 31.29 24.22 6.15
N GLY A 47 32.44 24.32 6.78
CA GLY A 47 32.98 25.62 7.30
C GLY A 47 32.65 25.93 8.77
N TRP A 48 31.79 25.13 9.42
CA TRP A 48 31.54 25.23 10.87
C TRP A 48 32.51 24.35 11.66
N GLN A 49 32.76 24.73 12.93
CA GLN A 49 33.46 23.86 13.87
C GLN A 49 32.46 22.86 14.44
N VAL A 50 32.40 21.66 13.87
CA VAL A 50 31.39 20.63 14.20
C VAL A 50 31.97 19.62 15.18
N CYS A 51 31.31 19.47 16.34
CA CYS A 51 31.50 18.34 17.20
C CYS A 51 30.53 17.22 16.79
N VAL A 52 31.06 16.08 16.32
CA VAL A 52 30.26 14.93 15.89
C VAL A 52 30.21 13.91 17.02
N ARG A 53 28.99 13.46 17.34
CA ARG A 53 28.74 12.37 18.29
C ARG A 53 27.70 11.41 17.72
N SER A 54 27.75 10.15 18.15
CA SER A 54 26.75 9.13 17.83
C SER A 54 26.17 8.59 19.13
N ALA A 55 24.84 8.66 19.27
CA ALA A 55 24.18 8.25 20.53
C ALA A 55 24.19 6.72 20.75
N ASP A 56 24.52 5.92 19.71
CA ASP A 56 24.70 4.47 19.78
C ASP A 56 26.14 4.03 20.05
N ALA A 57 27.08 4.98 20.20
CA ALA A 57 28.46 4.65 20.49
C ALA A 57 28.61 4.12 21.95
N PRO A 58 29.42 3.08 22.18
CA PRO A 58 29.58 2.50 23.50
C PRO A 58 30.14 3.49 24.56
N ASP A 59 30.90 4.49 24.10
CA ASP A 59 31.53 5.52 24.88
C ASP A 59 30.84 6.89 24.72
N PHE A 60 29.54 6.87 24.38
CA PHE A 60 28.80 8.10 24.16
C PHE A 60 28.87 9.04 25.35
N ALA A 61 29.26 10.28 25.09
CA ALA A 61 29.19 11.38 26.02
C ALA A 61 28.89 12.69 25.27
N LEU A 62 28.09 13.55 25.89
CA LEU A 62 27.85 14.90 25.39
C LEU A 62 29.11 15.75 25.50
N PRO A 63 29.34 16.72 24.59
CA PRO A 63 30.49 17.57 24.63
C PRO A 63 30.50 18.43 25.92
N THR A 64 31.69 18.63 26.48
CA THR A 64 31.88 19.45 27.65
C THR A 64 32.19 20.91 27.27
N GLY A 65 32.08 21.83 28.22
CA GLY A 65 32.42 23.24 27.98
C GLY A 65 33.90 23.51 27.66
N ALA A 66 34.78 22.52 27.83
CA ALA A 66 36.19 22.61 27.47
C ALA A 66 36.47 22.36 25.97
N GLU A 67 35.53 21.76 25.26
CA GLU A 67 35.65 21.47 23.83
C GLU A 67 35.27 22.72 22.99
N ASN A 68 36.06 23.02 21.96
CA ASN A 68 35.79 24.13 21.07
C ASN A 68 34.91 23.63 19.88
N TRP A 69 33.66 24.05 19.82
CA TRP A 69 32.71 23.70 18.77
C TRP A 69 31.64 24.79 18.61
N ASP A 70 31.13 24.96 17.40
CA ASP A 70 30.01 25.85 17.08
C ASP A 70 28.70 25.08 16.97
N VAL A 71 28.78 23.87 16.41
CA VAL A 71 27.64 22.99 16.15
C VAL A 71 27.87 21.61 16.74
N LEU A 72 26.91 21.07 17.46
CA LEU A 72 26.85 19.66 17.82
C LEU A 72 26.02 18.93 16.76
N LEU A 73 26.65 18.01 16.03
CA LEU A 73 25.99 17.04 15.15
C LEU A 73 25.86 15.73 15.93
N LEU A 74 24.64 15.40 16.35
CA LEU A 74 24.34 14.17 17.07
C LEU A 74 23.58 13.21 16.16
N ASP A 75 24.24 12.10 15.77
CA ASP A 75 23.61 11.03 14.98
C ASP A 75 23.00 9.96 15.88
N GLN A 76 22.09 9.15 15.30
CA GLN A 76 21.37 8.06 15.97
C GLN A 76 20.58 8.50 17.21
N LEU A 77 19.93 9.67 17.16
CA LEU A 77 19.19 10.25 18.30
C LEU A 77 18.21 9.26 18.95
N GLN A 78 17.62 8.34 18.17
CA GLN A 78 16.69 7.32 18.68
C GLN A 78 17.37 6.32 19.64
N ALA A 79 18.69 6.23 19.66
CA ALA A 79 19.43 5.41 20.61
C ALA A 79 19.51 6.04 22.01
N LEU A 80 19.18 7.33 22.14
CA LEU A 80 19.15 8.04 23.42
C LEU A 80 17.90 7.66 24.22
N GLN A 81 17.93 6.47 24.84
CA GLN A 81 16.78 5.91 25.55
C GLN A 81 16.72 6.32 27.03
N GLU A 82 17.87 6.58 27.66
CA GLU A 82 17.94 6.89 29.07
C GLU A 82 17.42 8.31 29.36
N PRO A 83 16.45 8.48 30.27
CA PRO A 83 15.93 9.81 30.64
C PRO A 83 16.97 10.80 31.08
N ALA A 84 18.04 10.32 31.76
CA ALA A 84 19.14 11.16 32.21
C ALA A 84 19.90 11.81 31.08
N ASP A 85 20.18 11.05 29.99
CA ASP A 85 20.87 11.53 28.79
C ASP A 85 20.01 12.49 27.99
N GLN A 86 18.70 12.18 27.87
CA GLN A 86 17.73 13.08 27.26
C GLN A 86 17.67 14.42 27.97
N GLN A 87 17.64 14.39 29.31
CA GLN A 87 17.62 15.61 30.12
C GLN A 87 18.93 16.36 30.03
N ALA A 88 20.07 15.66 30.01
CA ALA A 88 21.38 16.27 29.83
C ALA A 88 21.47 17.01 28.49
N LEU A 89 20.98 16.41 27.38
CA LEU A 89 20.94 17.08 26.10
C LEU A 89 20.00 18.30 26.11
N CYS A 90 18.83 18.21 26.73
CA CYS A 90 17.92 19.34 26.89
C CYS A 90 18.56 20.49 27.70
N THR A 91 19.31 20.17 28.75
CA THR A 91 20.04 21.13 29.55
C THR A 91 21.15 21.80 28.74
N LEU A 92 21.94 21.00 28.01
CA LEU A 92 23.00 21.49 27.14
C LEU A 92 22.46 22.49 26.08
N ILE A 93 21.30 22.19 25.48
CA ILE A 93 20.63 23.10 24.51
C ILE A 93 20.23 24.42 25.19
N ARG A 94 19.69 24.38 26.41
CA ARG A 94 19.23 25.58 27.13
C ARG A 94 20.39 26.46 27.60
N GLU A 95 21.45 25.84 28.12
CA GLU A 95 22.59 26.56 28.71
C GLU A 95 23.54 27.16 27.67
N ASN A 96 23.46 26.68 26.40
CA ASN A 96 24.35 27.14 25.34
C ASN A 96 23.61 27.88 24.22
N PRO A 97 23.05 29.08 24.48
CA PRO A 97 22.24 29.81 23.50
C PRO A 97 23.01 30.29 22.27
N SER A 98 24.33 30.34 22.32
CA SER A 98 25.19 30.72 21.16
C SER A 98 25.53 29.51 20.27
N LYS A 99 25.33 28.30 20.75
CA LYS A 99 25.63 27.06 20.01
C LYS A 99 24.43 26.61 19.15
N ARG A 100 24.71 25.76 18.19
CA ARG A 100 23.71 25.16 17.31
C ARG A 100 23.71 23.65 17.46
N PHE A 101 22.57 23.03 17.20
CA PHE A 101 22.38 21.60 17.38
C PHE A 101 21.73 21.02 16.13
N VAL A 102 22.36 20.03 15.52
CA VAL A 102 21.83 19.26 14.41
C VAL A 102 21.69 17.82 14.86
N LEU A 103 20.46 17.34 14.92
CA LEU A 103 20.11 16.04 15.45
C LEU A 103 19.63 15.16 14.29
N LEU A 104 20.13 13.94 14.18
CA LEU A 104 19.73 13.00 13.16
C LEU A 104 19.07 11.78 13.82
N SER A 105 17.84 11.49 13.40
CA SER A 105 17.06 10.36 13.91
C SER A 105 16.61 9.44 12.78
N ARG A 106 16.59 8.14 13.05
CA ARG A 106 15.86 7.16 12.21
C ARG A 106 14.40 7.02 12.66
N GLY A 107 14.04 7.51 13.82
CA GLY A 107 12.68 7.54 14.37
C GLY A 107 11.99 8.88 14.14
N THR A 108 10.76 9.00 14.60
CA THR A 108 10.04 10.28 14.65
C THR A 108 10.67 11.23 15.67
N ALA A 109 10.24 12.49 15.65
CA ALA A 109 10.67 13.46 16.64
C ALA A 109 10.29 12.99 18.05
N PRO A 110 11.27 12.86 18.97
CA PRO A 110 10.99 12.32 20.29
C PRO A 110 10.16 13.28 21.14
N GLY A 111 9.24 12.72 21.94
CA GLY A 111 8.32 13.50 22.77
C GLY A 111 8.98 14.43 23.79
N TRP A 112 10.20 14.11 24.25
CA TRP A 112 10.94 14.96 25.17
C TRP A 112 11.47 16.28 24.53
N LEU A 113 11.48 16.40 23.18
CA LEU A 113 11.74 17.65 22.45
C LEU A 113 10.50 18.53 22.26
N ILE A 114 9.31 18.10 22.67
CA ILE A 114 8.05 18.79 22.37
C ILE A 114 8.00 20.22 22.92
N SER A 115 8.60 20.46 24.10
CA SER A 115 8.67 21.79 24.68
C SER A 115 9.48 22.76 23.83
N PHE A 116 10.54 22.29 23.18
CA PHE A 116 11.33 23.10 22.25
C PHE A 116 10.59 23.32 20.93
N GLN A 117 9.80 22.34 20.47
CA GLN A 117 8.97 22.49 19.27
C GLN A 117 7.89 23.55 19.49
N PHE A 118 7.15 23.51 20.60
CA PHE A 118 6.16 24.53 20.94
C PHE A 118 6.76 25.92 21.15
N ALA A 119 8.01 25.99 21.60
CA ALA A 119 8.73 27.25 21.70
C ALA A 119 9.26 27.78 20.34
N GLY A 120 9.03 27.07 19.24
CA GLY A 120 9.55 27.43 17.93
C GLY A 120 11.07 27.30 17.80
N LEU A 121 11.71 26.52 18.67
CA LEU A 121 13.16 26.35 18.72
C LEU A 121 13.67 25.14 17.95
N VAL A 122 12.79 24.31 17.37
CA VAL A 122 13.14 23.12 16.57
C VAL A 122 12.57 23.23 15.19
N GLN A 123 13.42 23.09 14.18
CA GLN A 123 13.03 22.89 12.78
C GLN A 123 13.19 21.41 12.44
N ILE A 124 12.12 20.79 11.95
CA ILE A 124 12.12 19.37 11.56
C ILE A 124 12.15 19.25 10.04
N PHE A 125 13.11 18.46 9.55
CA PHE A 125 13.17 17.98 8.17
C PHE A 125 12.86 16.48 8.15
N ASN A 126 11.76 16.11 7.54
CA ASN A 126 11.34 14.72 7.43
C ASN A 126 11.91 14.04 6.16
N ALA A 127 11.60 12.76 5.99
CA ALA A 127 12.04 11.99 4.85
C ALA A 127 11.64 12.62 3.50
N GLN A 128 10.44 13.22 3.42
CA GLN A 128 9.95 13.87 2.20
C GLN A 128 10.83 15.05 1.78
N SER A 129 11.41 15.77 2.73
CA SER A 129 12.32 16.88 2.44
C SER A 129 13.65 16.42 1.81
N LEU A 130 14.01 15.15 1.99
CA LEU A 130 15.26 14.56 1.50
C LEU A 130 15.11 13.81 0.18
N LEU A 131 13.89 13.61 -0.32
CA LEU A 131 13.68 13.00 -1.64
C LEU A 131 14.16 13.95 -2.73
N LEU A 132 14.81 13.40 -3.76
CA LEU A 132 15.27 14.16 -4.92
C LEU A 132 14.17 14.20 -5.99
N ASP A 133 13.86 15.40 -6.42
CA ASP A 133 12.96 15.63 -7.55
C ASP A 133 13.70 15.47 -8.89
N ARG A 134 12.98 15.64 -9.99
CA ARG A 134 13.53 15.49 -11.34
C ARG A 134 14.74 16.37 -11.60
N GLU A 135 14.70 17.62 -11.15
CA GLU A 135 15.77 18.60 -11.39
C GLU A 135 17.03 18.17 -10.63
N ARG A 136 16.87 17.77 -9.38
CA ARG A 136 17.99 17.32 -8.54
C ARG A 136 18.57 15.99 -9.00
N VAL A 137 17.76 15.08 -9.55
CA VAL A 137 18.26 13.85 -10.18
C VAL A 137 19.08 14.19 -11.42
N GLY A 138 18.65 15.15 -12.24
CA GLY A 138 19.42 15.66 -13.37
C GLY A 138 20.77 16.24 -12.95
N GLU A 139 20.81 17.04 -11.88
CA GLU A 139 22.04 17.56 -11.31
C GLU A 139 22.97 16.46 -10.78
N LEU A 140 22.41 15.45 -10.12
CA LEU A 140 23.16 14.30 -9.63
C LEU A 140 23.82 13.55 -10.79
N LEU A 141 23.08 13.24 -11.84
CA LEU A 141 23.61 12.59 -13.05
C LEU A 141 24.73 13.43 -13.68
N ALA A 142 24.51 14.73 -13.85
CA ALA A 142 25.52 15.64 -14.42
C ALA A 142 26.78 15.71 -13.56
N ALA A 143 26.64 15.75 -12.23
CA ALA A 143 27.76 15.80 -11.30
C ALA A 143 28.65 14.53 -11.35
N TYR A 144 28.04 13.40 -11.71
CA TYR A 144 28.79 12.15 -11.97
C TYR A 144 29.20 11.98 -13.42
N GLY A 145 28.92 12.95 -14.30
CA GLY A 145 29.27 12.89 -15.73
C GLY A 145 28.41 11.91 -16.53
N VAL A 146 27.26 11.53 -16.03
CA VAL A 146 26.34 10.57 -16.66
C VAL A 146 25.30 11.32 -17.48
N GLN A 147 25.08 10.89 -18.72
CA GLN A 147 24.03 11.40 -19.59
C GLN A 147 23.01 10.29 -19.84
N VAL A 148 21.75 10.59 -19.60
CA VAL A 148 20.61 9.69 -19.85
C VAL A 148 19.60 10.35 -20.76
N SER A 149 18.83 9.55 -21.46
CA SER A 149 17.69 10.03 -22.24
C SER A 149 16.55 10.50 -21.31
N GLU A 150 15.65 11.31 -21.84
CA GLU A 150 14.46 11.76 -21.13
C GLU A 150 13.58 10.60 -20.62
N LEU A 151 13.51 9.51 -21.39
CA LEU A 151 12.77 8.31 -21.01
C LEU A 151 13.43 7.57 -19.85
N GLU A 152 14.75 7.44 -19.87
CA GLU A 152 15.53 6.81 -18.78
C GLU A 152 15.39 7.63 -17.50
N LEU A 153 15.49 8.96 -17.56
CA LEU A 153 15.30 9.86 -16.42
C LEU A 153 13.90 9.68 -15.80
N LYS A 154 12.88 9.62 -16.65
CA LYS A 154 11.51 9.37 -16.19
C LYS A 154 11.35 8.02 -15.52
N THR A 155 11.95 6.99 -16.09
CA THR A 155 11.90 5.63 -15.56
C THR A 155 12.66 5.57 -14.23
N LEU A 156 13.86 6.12 -14.17
CA LEU A 156 14.67 6.19 -12.95
C LEU A 156 13.94 6.90 -11.80
N LEU A 157 13.27 8.01 -12.08
CA LEU A 157 12.47 8.72 -11.08
C LEU A 157 11.27 7.91 -10.61
N ARG A 158 10.57 7.23 -11.53
CA ARG A 158 9.42 6.38 -11.18
C ARG A 158 9.86 5.22 -10.29
N GLU A 159 10.92 4.51 -10.67
CA GLU A 159 11.37 3.32 -9.94
C GLU A 159 12.05 3.67 -8.61
N SER A 160 12.77 4.79 -8.54
CA SER A 160 13.42 5.25 -7.29
C SER A 160 12.50 6.05 -6.38
N MET A 161 11.43 6.64 -6.92
CA MET A 161 10.58 7.62 -6.21
C MET A 161 11.39 8.75 -5.54
N GLY A 162 12.55 9.10 -6.11
CA GLY A 162 13.44 10.12 -5.57
C GLY A 162 14.29 9.68 -4.36
N TYR A 163 14.30 8.39 -4.02
CA TYR A 163 15.06 7.86 -2.89
C TYR A 163 16.58 7.97 -3.12
N PRO A 164 17.31 8.74 -2.28
CA PRO A 164 18.70 9.09 -2.56
C PRO A 164 19.65 7.90 -2.73
N LEU A 165 19.54 6.87 -1.88
CA LEU A 165 20.44 5.71 -1.99
C LEU A 165 20.22 4.94 -3.29
N ALA A 166 18.97 4.75 -3.73
CA ALA A 166 18.66 4.11 -5.00
C ALA A 166 19.25 4.89 -6.18
N LEU A 167 19.13 6.21 -6.13
CA LEU A 167 19.66 7.10 -7.18
C LEU A 167 21.19 7.07 -7.23
N VAL A 168 21.86 7.10 -6.10
CA VAL A 168 23.33 6.99 -6.06
C VAL A 168 23.80 5.64 -6.61
N LEU A 169 23.13 4.54 -6.28
CA LEU A 169 23.46 3.23 -6.83
C LEU A 169 23.24 3.21 -8.35
N ALA A 170 22.10 3.72 -8.83
CA ALA A 170 21.82 3.81 -10.26
C ALA A 170 22.88 4.62 -11.01
N VAL A 171 23.25 5.78 -10.47
CA VAL A 171 24.30 6.63 -11.09
C VAL A 171 25.64 5.91 -11.15
N ARG A 172 26.04 5.17 -10.12
CA ARG A 172 27.27 4.37 -10.13
C ARG A 172 27.26 3.31 -11.24
N HIS A 173 26.17 2.57 -11.38
CA HIS A 173 26.01 1.61 -12.48
C HIS A 173 26.04 2.26 -13.87
N LEU A 174 25.43 3.45 -14.00
CA LEU A 174 25.42 4.20 -15.26
C LEU A 174 26.80 4.78 -15.64
N GLN A 175 27.68 5.06 -14.66
CA GLN A 175 29.06 5.51 -14.92
C GLN A 175 29.89 4.50 -15.70
N ASP A 176 29.59 3.21 -15.58
CA ASP A 176 30.27 2.13 -16.30
C ASP A 176 29.78 2.01 -17.76
N GLY A 177 28.96 2.96 -18.24
CA GLY A 177 28.49 3.03 -19.62
C GLY A 177 27.32 2.11 -19.94
N ALA A 178 26.65 1.56 -18.91
CA ALA A 178 25.46 0.78 -19.07
C ALA A 178 24.22 1.70 -19.33
N GLN A 179 23.19 1.13 -19.94
CA GLN A 179 21.88 1.80 -20.09
C GLN A 179 20.95 1.39 -18.96
N TYR A 180 20.07 2.31 -18.57
CA TYR A 180 19.07 2.00 -17.54
C TYR A 180 17.98 1.10 -18.11
N ASP A 181 18.00 -0.15 -17.73
CA ASP A 181 17.06 -1.19 -18.15
C ASP A 181 16.54 -2.01 -16.95
N ALA A 182 15.66 -2.97 -17.21
CA ALA A 182 15.10 -3.84 -16.19
C ALA A 182 16.16 -4.70 -15.46
N GLN A 183 17.29 -5.02 -16.12
CA GLN A 183 18.36 -5.81 -15.50
C GLN A 183 19.14 -4.95 -14.50
N MET A 184 19.41 -3.70 -14.85
CA MET A 184 20.03 -2.73 -13.96
C MET A 184 19.13 -2.44 -12.75
N ASP A 185 17.84 -2.20 -12.97
CA ASP A 185 16.89 -2.00 -11.87
C ASP A 185 16.87 -3.18 -10.90
N ALA A 186 16.86 -4.40 -11.41
CA ALA A 186 16.95 -5.61 -10.58
C ALA A 186 18.29 -5.73 -9.83
N ALA A 187 19.40 -5.24 -10.41
CA ALA A 187 20.70 -5.20 -9.73
C ALA A 187 20.70 -4.19 -8.57
N ILE A 188 20.19 -2.98 -8.82
CA ILE A 188 20.03 -1.92 -7.81
C ILE A 188 19.15 -2.41 -6.65
N ARG A 189 18.02 -3.06 -6.95
CA ARG A 189 17.13 -3.62 -5.92
C ARG A 189 17.84 -4.67 -5.07
N ARG A 190 18.64 -5.55 -5.65
CA ARG A 190 19.44 -6.53 -4.89
C ARG A 190 20.42 -5.87 -3.94
N GLU A 191 21.10 -4.81 -4.37
CA GLU A 191 22.03 -4.06 -3.51
C GLU A 191 21.29 -3.32 -2.39
N LEU A 192 20.14 -2.70 -2.71
CA LEU A 192 19.27 -2.07 -1.71
C LEU A 192 18.76 -3.08 -0.68
N PHE A 193 18.35 -4.26 -1.12
CA PHE A 193 17.86 -5.32 -0.24
C PHE A 193 18.95 -5.84 0.69
N ALA A 194 20.16 -6.06 0.15
CA ALA A 194 21.32 -6.44 0.97
C ALA A 194 21.65 -5.35 2.02
N TYR A 195 21.57 -4.08 1.62
CA TYR A 195 21.74 -2.97 2.56
C TYR A 195 20.65 -2.93 3.64
N TYR A 196 19.36 -3.11 3.29
CA TYR A 196 18.28 -3.15 4.27
C TYR A 196 18.38 -4.36 5.20
N GLU A 197 18.76 -5.53 4.68
CA GLU A 197 18.98 -6.74 5.46
C GLU A 197 20.00 -6.49 6.57
N GLU A 198 21.15 -5.91 6.23
CA GLU A 198 22.26 -5.68 7.17
C GLU A 198 22.03 -4.45 8.08
N ALA A 199 21.64 -3.33 7.49
CA ALA A 199 21.56 -2.06 8.21
C ALA A 199 20.34 -1.94 9.13
N VAL A 200 19.28 -2.73 8.86
CA VAL A 200 17.98 -2.59 9.50
C VAL A 200 17.44 -3.92 9.99
N TYR A 201 17.15 -4.85 9.07
CA TYR A 201 16.33 -6.03 9.37
C TYR A 201 17.00 -6.96 10.39
N HIS A 202 18.28 -7.25 10.24
CA HIS A 202 19.03 -8.09 11.18
C HIS A 202 19.18 -7.48 12.59
N ARG A 203 19.01 -6.16 12.72
CA ARG A 203 19.07 -5.45 14.01
C ARG A 203 17.76 -5.48 14.79
N LEU A 204 16.66 -5.89 14.12
CA LEU A 204 15.37 -6.02 14.78
C LEU A 204 15.25 -7.36 15.53
N SER A 205 14.47 -7.38 16.58
CA SER A 205 14.11 -8.62 17.26
C SER A 205 13.35 -9.56 16.32
N LEU A 206 13.40 -10.87 16.62
CA LEU A 206 12.67 -11.84 15.81
C LEU A 206 11.16 -11.53 15.76
N GLU A 207 10.58 -11.10 16.88
CA GLU A 207 9.16 -10.71 16.94
C GLU A 207 8.85 -9.59 15.95
N LEU A 208 9.67 -8.53 15.90
CA LEU A 208 9.49 -7.42 14.97
C LEU A 208 9.68 -7.84 13.51
N ARG A 209 10.65 -8.72 13.23
CA ARG A 209 10.87 -9.22 11.87
C ARG A 209 9.66 -10.01 11.36
N VAL A 210 9.14 -10.94 12.15
CA VAL A 210 7.93 -11.70 11.82
C VAL A 210 6.74 -10.76 11.63
N PHE A 211 6.56 -9.82 12.56
CA PHE A 211 5.47 -8.84 12.50
C PHE A 211 5.50 -8.00 11.21
N LEU A 212 6.67 -7.51 10.80
CA LEU A 212 6.84 -6.74 9.57
C LEU A 212 6.55 -7.57 8.33
N LEU A 213 7.01 -8.83 8.28
CA LEU A 213 6.75 -9.73 7.14
C LEU A 213 5.25 -10.01 7.00
N GLU A 214 4.56 -10.25 8.09
CA GLU A 214 3.12 -10.56 8.05
C GLU A 214 2.26 -9.33 7.69
N LEU A 215 2.81 -8.11 7.83
CA LEU A 215 2.16 -6.88 7.40
C LEU A 215 2.52 -6.45 5.97
N ALA A 216 3.62 -6.93 5.42
CA ALA A 216 4.12 -6.54 4.10
C ALA A 216 3.08 -6.65 2.96
N PRO A 217 2.17 -7.66 2.92
CA PRO A 217 1.13 -7.76 1.91
C PRO A 217 0.15 -6.58 1.88
N PHE A 218 -0.04 -5.89 3.01
CA PHE A 218 -1.01 -4.82 3.14
C PHE A 218 -0.36 -3.46 2.88
N GLU A 219 -0.85 -2.74 1.88
CA GLU A 219 -0.29 -1.43 1.51
C GLU A 219 -0.59 -0.37 2.58
N VAL A 220 -1.83 -0.39 3.06
CA VAL A 220 -2.31 0.50 4.12
C VAL A 220 -2.97 -0.36 5.21
N PHE A 221 -2.64 -0.12 6.45
CA PHE A 221 -3.17 -0.88 7.58
C PHE A 221 -3.33 0.00 8.82
N ASP A 222 -4.23 -0.38 9.68
CA ASP A 222 -4.40 0.16 11.02
C ASP A 222 -3.92 -0.85 12.08
N VAL A 223 -4.05 -0.48 13.34
CA VAL A 223 -3.66 -1.35 14.48
C VAL A 223 -4.46 -2.65 14.49
N GLU A 224 -5.74 -2.60 14.10
CA GLU A 224 -6.61 -3.76 14.14
C GLU A 224 -6.28 -4.75 13.00
N LEU A 225 -6.06 -4.26 11.77
CA LEU A 225 -5.57 -5.11 10.68
C LEU A 225 -4.21 -5.71 11.05
N ALA A 226 -3.31 -4.91 11.60
CA ALA A 226 -2.00 -5.38 12.03
C ALA A 226 -2.10 -6.50 13.09
N ARG A 227 -3.03 -6.38 14.04
CA ARG A 227 -3.29 -7.39 15.06
C ARG A 227 -3.86 -8.68 14.47
N ILE A 228 -4.83 -8.56 13.55
CA ILE A 228 -5.48 -9.73 12.94
C ILE A 228 -4.53 -10.43 11.96
N ALA A 229 -3.86 -9.69 11.08
CA ALA A 229 -2.98 -10.24 10.06
C ALA A 229 -1.78 -10.96 10.68
N SER A 230 -1.11 -10.34 11.67
CA SER A 230 0.03 -10.93 12.36
C SER A 230 -0.38 -11.94 13.45
N GLY A 231 -1.62 -11.88 13.93
CA GLY A 231 -2.04 -12.65 15.11
C GLY A 231 -1.34 -12.23 16.40
N ASN A 232 -0.66 -11.08 16.41
CA ASN A 232 0.07 -10.59 17.57
C ASN A 232 -0.78 -9.61 18.39
N PRO A 233 -1.13 -9.93 19.65
CA PRO A 233 -1.95 -9.05 20.49
C PRO A 233 -1.26 -7.71 20.82
N ARG A 234 0.09 -7.66 20.72
CA ARG A 234 0.89 -6.46 21.01
C ARG A 234 1.12 -5.58 19.78
N ALA A 235 0.35 -5.76 18.72
CA ALA A 235 0.52 -5.03 17.46
C ALA A 235 0.62 -3.50 17.65
N GLY A 236 -0.20 -2.90 18.51
CA GLY A 236 -0.15 -1.47 18.81
C GLY A 236 1.17 -1.02 19.44
N GLU A 237 1.73 -1.84 20.36
CA GLU A 237 3.04 -1.56 20.99
C GLU A 237 4.17 -1.66 19.96
N LEU A 238 4.13 -2.71 19.10
CA LEU A 238 5.14 -2.91 18.06
C LEU A 238 5.11 -1.80 17.01
N LEU A 239 3.92 -1.35 16.58
CA LEU A 239 3.76 -0.21 15.67
C LEU A 239 4.29 1.09 16.31
N GLY A 240 3.95 1.35 17.56
CA GLY A 240 4.46 2.50 18.30
C GLY A 240 6.00 2.48 18.44
N TRP A 241 6.57 1.31 18.71
CA TRP A 241 8.02 1.14 18.76
C TRP A 241 8.67 1.39 17.40
N LEU A 242 8.13 0.79 16.33
CA LEU A 242 8.63 0.98 14.95
C LEU A 242 8.59 2.46 14.54
N GLN A 243 7.50 3.15 14.83
CA GLN A 243 7.34 4.57 14.53
C GLN A 243 8.39 5.43 15.27
N SER A 244 8.59 5.16 16.57
CA SER A 244 9.48 5.94 17.40
C SER A 244 10.97 5.70 17.08
N ASN A 245 11.33 4.49 16.62
CA ASN A 245 12.74 4.09 16.50
C ASN A 245 13.25 3.95 15.07
N THR A 246 12.38 3.87 14.06
CA THR A 246 12.83 3.47 12.73
C THR A 246 12.40 4.37 11.59
N SER A 247 11.37 5.18 11.71
CA SER A 247 10.66 5.88 10.60
C SER A 247 10.36 4.99 9.39
N MET A 248 10.29 3.66 9.58
CA MET A 248 9.97 2.71 8.52
C MET A 248 8.51 2.80 8.09
N LEU A 249 7.68 3.26 9.03
CA LEU A 249 6.26 3.46 8.84
C LEU A 249 5.96 4.94 8.69
N GLN A 250 5.13 5.26 7.73
CA GLN A 250 4.48 6.54 7.61
C GLN A 250 3.11 6.42 8.30
N TYR A 251 2.74 7.44 9.06
CA TYR A 251 1.46 7.53 9.75
C TYR A 251 0.68 8.73 9.20
N ASP A 252 -0.57 8.51 8.83
CA ASP A 252 -1.43 9.54 8.21
C ASP A 252 -1.94 10.62 9.19
N GLY A 253 -1.60 10.48 10.47
CA GLY A 253 -2.03 11.39 11.55
C GLY A 253 -3.42 11.07 12.13
N VAL A 254 -4.15 10.10 11.56
CA VAL A 254 -5.50 9.71 12.02
C VAL A 254 -5.48 8.30 12.59
N ALA A 255 -5.23 7.28 11.79
CA ALA A 255 -5.28 5.89 12.25
C ALA A 255 -4.47 4.90 11.38
N LYS A 256 -4.01 5.29 10.20
CA LYS A 256 -3.44 4.35 9.23
C LYS A 256 -1.94 4.49 9.09
N TYR A 257 -1.31 3.36 8.85
CA TYR A 257 0.11 3.20 8.61
C TYR A 257 0.33 2.65 7.21
N HIS A 258 1.47 3.01 6.61
CA HIS A 258 1.98 2.40 5.40
C HIS A 258 3.51 2.37 5.45
N PHE A 259 4.09 1.41 4.76
CA PHE A 259 5.53 1.31 4.62
C PHE A 259 6.05 2.30 3.58
N TRP A 260 7.30 2.74 3.72
CA TRP A 260 8.03 3.27 2.59
C TRP A 260 8.11 2.20 1.50
N PHE A 261 7.93 2.59 0.23
CA PHE A 261 7.78 1.64 -0.88
C PHE A 261 8.97 0.67 -1.01
N ILE A 262 10.22 1.15 -0.92
CA ILE A 262 11.43 0.32 -0.98
C ILE A 262 11.48 -0.69 0.17
N LEU A 263 11.10 -0.29 1.37
CA LEU A 263 11.05 -1.20 2.50
C LEU A 263 9.97 -2.28 2.29
N ARG A 264 8.80 -1.89 1.79
CA ARG A 264 7.74 -2.85 1.49
C ARG A 264 8.17 -3.86 0.44
N GLU A 265 8.84 -3.40 -0.62
CA GLU A 265 9.40 -4.29 -1.66
C GLU A 265 10.39 -5.29 -1.07
N TYR A 266 11.31 -4.81 -0.21
CA TYR A 266 12.23 -5.69 0.50
C TYR A 266 11.49 -6.71 1.38
N LEU A 267 10.50 -6.28 2.16
CA LEU A 267 9.73 -7.17 3.03
C LEU A 267 8.91 -8.19 2.22
N MET A 268 8.34 -7.82 1.09
CA MET A 268 7.64 -8.74 0.19
C MET A 268 8.61 -9.78 -0.39
N TRP A 269 9.79 -9.35 -0.85
CA TRP A 269 10.82 -10.25 -1.34
C TRP A 269 11.30 -11.22 -0.24
N GLU A 270 11.50 -10.75 0.99
CA GLU A 270 11.90 -11.57 2.12
C GLU A 270 10.78 -12.52 2.57
N LEU A 271 9.52 -12.09 2.50
CA LEU A 271 8.35 -12.93 2.73
C LEU A 271 8.32 -14.12 1.77
N ASP A 272 8.48 -13.87 0.47
CA ASP A 272 8.49 -14.89 -0.57
C ASP A 272 9.65 -15.89 -0.40
N ARG A 273 10.79 -15.42 0.14
CA ARG A 273 11.98 -16.24 0.41
C ARG A 273 11.85 -17.12 1.64
N THR A 274 11.15 -16.65 2.67
CA THR A 274 11.16 -17.25 4.02
C THR A 274 9.88 -17.98 4.36
N TYR A 275 8.74 -17.57 3.80
CA TYR A 275 7.44 -18.16 4.10
C TYR A 275 7.02 -19.19 3.06
N THR A 276 6.38 -20.25 3.51
CA THR A 276 5.73 -21.21 2.60
C THR A 276 4.43 -20.63 2.04
N ALA A 277 3.97 -21.16 0.90
CA ALA A 277 2.69 -20.77 0.31
C ALA A 277 1.51 -20.88 1.31
N GLU A 278 1.51 -21.90 2.17
CA GLU A 278 0.48 -22.08 3.19
C GLU A 278 0.53 -21.02 4.31
N GLN A 279 1.72 -20.54 4.63
CA GLN A 279 1.87 -19.44 5.59
C GLN A 279 1.37 -18.12 4.98
N CYS A 280 1.76 -17.81 3.74
CA CYS A 280 1.26 -16.64 3.00
C CYS A 280 -0.27 -16.69 2.87
N LYS A 281 -0.84 -17.87 2.51
CA LYS A 281 -2.28 -18.07 2.43
C LYS A 281 -2.99 -17.69 3.75
N LYS A 282 -2.43 -18.09 4.90
CA LYS A 282 -2.99 -17.74 6.21
C LYS A 282 -3.00 -16.24 6.47
N ILE A 283 -1.93 -15.52 6.08
CA ILE A 283 -1.85 -14.07 6.23
C ILE A 283 -2.94 -13.39 5.41
N TYR A 284 -3.04 -13.74 4.11
CA TYR A 284 -4.07 -13.18 3.24
C TYR A 284 -5.48 -13.51 3.70
N ASN A 285 -5.75 -14.72 4.21
CA ASN A 285 -7.07 -15.07 4.74
C ASN A 285 -7.43 -14.27 6.00
N ARG A 286 -6.47 -14.00 6.88
CA ARG A 286 -6.69 -13.12 8.05
C ARG A 286 -7.00 -11.69 7.60
N GLY A 287 -6.26 -11.16 6.63
CA GLY A 287 -6.54 -9.85 6.05
C GLY A 287 -7.91 -9.78 5.38
N GLY A 288 -8.25 -10.83 4.60
CA GLY A 288 -9.58 -10.95 3.98
C GLY A 288 -10.70 -10.92 5.00
N LEU A 289 -10.56 -11.67 6.10
CA LEU A 289 -11.52 -11.66 7.20
C LEU A 289 -11.66 -10.27 7.84
N TYR A 290 -10.55 -9.56 8.06
CA TYR A 290 -10.59 -8.19 8.58
C TYR A 290 -11.43 -7.28 7.66
N TYR A 291 -11.12 -7.26 6.35
CA TYR A 291 -11.83 -6.43 5.39
C TYR A 291 -13.32 -6.83 5.24
N GLU A 292 -13.61 -8.13 5.32
CA GLU A 292 -14.99 -8.61 5.31
C GLU A 292 -15.80 -8.11 6.53
N LEU A 293 -15.19 -8.08 7.72
CA LEU A 293 -15.79 -7.54 8.94
C LEU A 293 -16.01 -6.01 8.88
N GLN A 294 -15.19 -5.31 8.09
CA GLN A 294 -15.35 -3.88 7.83
C GLN A 294 -16.30 -3.59 6.64
N GLU A 295 -16.90 -4.63 6.05
CA GLU A 295 -17.74 -4.54 4.84
C GLU A 295 -16.98 -4.00 3.60
N ASP A 296 -15.67 -4.02 3.63
CA ASP A 296 -14.78 -3.69 2.50
C ASP A 296 -14.57 -4.94 1.63
N TYR A 297 -15.62 -5.30 0.87
CA TYR A 297 -15.61 -6.52 0.07
C TYR A 297 -14.58 -6.49 -1.06
N SER A 298 -14.20 -5.32 -1.54
CA SER A 298 -13.18 -5.16 -2.59
C SER A 298 -11.81 -5.64 -2.11
N ASN A 299 -11.36 -5.16 -0.96
CA ASN A 299 -10.09 -5.56 -0.36
C ASN A 299 -10.15 -7.01 0.19
N ALA A 300 -11.32 -7.44 0.70
CA ALA A 300 -11.53 -8.83 1.12
C ALA A 300 -11.33 -9.80 -0.06
N LEU A 301 -11.98 -9.54 -1.20
CA LEU A 301 -11.84 -10.34 -2.42
C LEU A 301 -10.41 -10.36 -2.95
N ALA A 302 -9.71 -9.22 -2.91
CA ALA A 302 -8.30 -9.14 -3.29
C ALA A 302 -7.43 -10.07 -2.41
N CYS A 303 -7.64 -10.04 -1.10
CA CYS A 303 -6.94 -10.93 -0.18
C CYS A 303 -7.26 -12.41 -0.43
N TYR A 304 -8.54 -12.77 -0.60
CA TYR A 304 -8.92 -14.16 -0.85
C TYR A 304 -8.44 -14.67 -2.22
N LYS A 305 -8.33 -13.78 -3.23
CA LYS A 305 -7.71 -14.12 -4.50
C LYS A 305 -6.22 -14.45 -4.33
N MET A 306 -5.49 -13.64 -3.55
CA MET A 306 -4.07 -13.90 -3.26
C MET A 306 -3.87 -15.18 -2.42
N SER A 307 -4.80 -15.51 -1.55
CA SER A 307 -4.76 -16.77 -0.80
C SER A 307 -5.20 -18.01 -1.62
N GLY A 308 -5.87 -17.81 -2.75
CA GLY A 308 -6.50 -18.88 -3.53
C GLY A 308 -7.72 -19.51 -2.82
N ASP A 309 -8.38 -18.77 -1.94
CA ASP A 309 -9.59 -19.25 -1.23
C ASP A 309 -10.83 -19.04 -2.09
N HIS A 310 -11.02 -19.93 -3.06
CA HIS A 310 -12.15 -19.86 -4.01
C HIS A 310 -13.51 -19.95 -3.32
N GLN A 311 -13.59 -20.67 -2.20
CA GLN A 311 -14.83 -20.78 -1.45
C GLN A 311 -15.27 -19.42 -0.89
N ARG A 312 -14.34 -18.69 -0.25
CA ARG A 312 -14.64 -17.36 0.27
C ARG A 312 -14.95 -16.36 -0.83
N ILE A 313 -14.23 -16.42 -1.96
CA ILE A 313 -14.57 -15.61 -3.13
C ILE A 313 -16.00 -15.88 -3.59
N SER A 314 -16.37 -17.16 -3.74
CA SER A 314 -17.73 -17.58 -4.09
C SER A 314 -18.78 -17.01 -3.15
N GLU A 315 -18.59 -17.17 -1.84
CA GLU A 315 -19.50 -16.70 -0.79
C GLU A 315 -19.72 -15.18 -0.88
N LEU A 316 -18.65 -14.41 -1.05
CA LEU A 316 -18.73 -12.95 -1.16
C LEU A 316 -19.38 -12.49 -2.45
N LEU A 317 -19.08 -13.12 -3.58
CA LEU A 317 -19.71 -12.80 -4.86
C LEU A 317 -21.21 -13.12 -4.84
N ILE A 318 -21.60 -14.25 -4.24
CA ILE A 318 -23.01 -14.61 -4.04
C ILE A 318 -23.70 -13.57 -3.16
N LYS A 319 -23.08 -13.20 -2.02
CA LYS A 319 -23.62 -12.18 -1.11
C LYS A 319 -23.81 -10.84 -1.81
N ASN A 320 -22.79 -10.39 -2.58
CA ASN A 320 -22.88 -9.15 -3.34
C ASN A 320 -24.01 -9.18 -4.39
N ALA A 321 -24.10 -10.26 -5.16
CA ALA A 321 -25.14 -10.42 -6.17
C ALA A 321 -26.57 -10.50 -5.56
N GLN A 322 -26.70 -10.98 -4.33
CA GLN A 322 -27.98 -11.02 -3.62
C GLN A 322 -28.36 -9.66 -3.01
N LEU A 323 -27.38 -8.92 -2.50
CA LEU A 323 -27.61 -7.59 -1.93
C LEU A 323 -27.88 -6.53 -3.02
N HIS A 324 -27.29 -6.69 -4.18
CA HIS A 324 -27.36 -5.74 -5.29
C HIS A 324 -27.83 -6.41 -6.60
N PRO A 325 -29.03 -6.98 -6.64
CA PRO A 325 -29.47 -7.80 -7.78
C PRO A 325 -29.59 -7.04 -9.10
N GLY A 326 -29.73 -5.72 -9.06
CA GLY A 326 -29.80 -4.86 -10.25
C GLY A 326 -28.49 -4.20 -10.65
N MET A 327 -27.54 -4.05 -9.72
CA MET A 327 -26.30 -3.32 -9.93
C MET A 327 -25.05 -4.14 -9.60
N GLY A 328 -25.11 -5.44 -9.60
CA GLY A 328 -24.14 -6.45 -9.12
C GLY A 328 -22.65 -6.17 -9.27
N HIS A 329 -22.25 -4.97 -9.70
CA HIS A 329 -20.85 -4.56 -9.94
C HIS A 329 -20.03 -5.62 -10.70
N TYR A 330 -20.71 -6.33 -11.62
CA TYR A 330 -20.16 -7.50 -12.30
C TYR A 330 -18.86 -7.17 -13.04
N TYR A 331 -18.80 -5.99 -13.68
CA TYR A 331 -17.62 -5.57 -14.42
C TYR A 331 -16.43 -5.28 -13.50
N GLU A 332 -16.65 -4.56 -12.41
CA GLU A 332 -15.60 -4.28 -11.42
C GLU A 332 -15.10 -5.56 -10.75
N MET A 333 -15.97 -6.56 -10.61
CA MET A 333 -15.66 -7.85 -10.00
C MET A 333 -15.28 -8.94 -10.99
N ALA A 334 -15.21 -8.64 -12.30
CA ALA A 334 -14.94 -9.59 -13.37
C ALA A 334 -13.74 -10.50 -13.08
N GLN A 335 -12.63 -9.91 -12.63
CA GLN A 335 -11.41 -10.64 -12.30
C GLN A 335 -11.57 -11.71 -11.21
N TYR A 336 -12.55 -11.58 -10.34
CA TYR A 336 -12.82 -12.56 -9.28
C TYR A 336 -13.75 -13.67 -9.79
N TYR A 337 -14.74 -13.34 -10.63
CA TYR A 337 -15.58 -14.31 -11.32
C TYR A 337 -14.75 -15.22 -12.23
N HIS A 338 -13.85 -14.65 -13.05
CA HIS A 338 -12.96 -15.41 -13.93
C HIS A 338 -11.90 -16.23 -13.18
N ALA A 339 -11.59 -15.88 -11.94
CA ALA A 339 -10.67 -16.64 -11.09
C ALA A 339 -11.30 -17.90 -10.46
N LEU A 340 -12.65 -18.01 -10.47
CA LEU A 340 -13.33 -19.15 -9.87
C LEU A 340 -13.18 -20.39 -10.75
N PRO A 341 -12.92 -21.57 -10.14
CA PRO A 341 -13.05 -22.85 -10.84
C PRO A 341 -14.46 -23.05 -11.39
N GLU A 342 -14.57 -23.63 -12.57
CA GLU A 342 -15.86 -23.89 -13.22
C GLU A 342 -16.82 -24.69 -12.31
N GLN A 343 -16.30 -25.62 -11.53
CA GLN A 343 -17.09 -26.42 -10.58
C GLN A 343 -17.79 -25.58 -9.51
N GLU A 344 -17.12 -24.53 -9.02
CA GLU A 344 -17.71 -23.60 -8.06
C GLU A 344 -18.86 -22.80 -8.67
N ILE A 345 -18.69 -22.35 -9.92
CA ILE A 345 -19.71 -21.62 -10.63
C ILE A 345 -20.94 -22.52 -10.91
N LEU A 346 -20.73 -23.75 -11.36
CA LEU A 346 -21.78 -24.73 -11.62
C LEU A 346 -22.53 -25.20 -10.35
N ALA A 347 -21.96 -25.02 -9.18
CA ALA A 347 -22.60 -25.32 -7.92
C ALA A 347 -23.68 -24.31 -7.50
N SER A 348 -23.65 -23.08 -8.04
CA SER A 348 -24.50 -21.96 -7.61
C SER A 348 -25.32 -21.34 -8.74
N PRO A 349 -26.67 -21.34 -8.63
CA PRO A 349 -27.52 -20.60 -9.57
C PRO A 349 -27.18 -19.10 -9.65
N VAL A 350 -26.75 -18.51 -8.54
CA VAL A 350 -26.34 -17.11 -8.47
C VAL A 350 -25.12 -16.85 -9.33
N LEU A 351 -24.07 -17.69 -9.19
CA LEU A 351 -22.84 -17.53 -9.93
C LEU A 351 -23.01 -17.79 -11.43
N MET A 352 -23.82 -18.80 -11.80
CA MET A 352 -24.14 -19.05 -13.22
C MET A 352 -24.88 -17.87 -13.85
N GLN A 353 -25.84 -17.28 -13.14
CA GLN A 353 -26.50 -16.04 -13.58
C GLN A 353 -25.48 -14.92 -13.75
N SER A 354 -24.67 -14.69 -12.75
CA SER A 354 -23.66 -13.62 -12.75
C SER A 354 -22.67 -13.77 -13.89
N MET A 355 -22.21 -14.98 -14.16
CA MET A 355 -21.32 -15.27 -15.28
C MET A 355 -22.00 -15.03 -16.64
N SER A 356 -23.29 -15.41 -16.79
CA SER A 356 -24.04 -15.14 -18.00
C SER A 356 -24.15 -13.64 -18.27
N ILE A 357 -24.41 -12.84 -17.23
CA ILE A 357 -24.48 -11.38 -17.31
C ILE A 357 -23.10 -10.80 -17.64
N LEU A 358 -22.07 -11.22 -16.92
CA LEU A 358 -20.71 -10.72 -17.11
C LEU A 358 -20.22 -10.95 -18.53
N CYS A 359 -20.38 -12.17 -19.05
CA CYS A 359 -20.03 -12.48 -20.44
C CYS A 359 -20.83 -11.63 -21.45
N ALA A 360 -22.10 -11.35 -21.18
CA ALA A 360 -22.89 -10.47 -22.05
C ALA A 360 -22.38 -9.00 -21.99
N LEU A 361 -21.95 -8.51 -20.83
CA LEU A 361 -21.33 -7.19 -20.67
C LEU A 361 -19.97 -7.10 -21.40
N GLU A 362 -19.23 -8.20 -21.43
CA GLU A 362 -17.97 -8.35 -22.18
C GLU A 362 -18.19 -8.59 -23.69
N MET A 363 -19.45 -8.61 -24.15
CA MET A 363 -19.89 -8.90 -25.53
C MET A 363 -19.59 -10.32 -25.98
N ASP A 364 -19.26 -11.24 -25.08
CA ASP A 364 -19.15 -12.68 -25.37
C ASP A 364 -20.51 -13.36 -25.18
N TYR A 365 -21.34 -13.21 -26.19
CA TYR A 365 -22.71 -13.74 -26.17
C TYR A 365 -22.78 -15.28 -26.22
N ASP A 366 -21.78 -15.93 -26.80
CA ASP A 366 -21.71 -17.39 -26.84
C ASP A 366 -21.41 -17.96 -25.44
N ALA A 367 -20.46 -17.38 -24.72
CA ALA A 367 -20.21 -17.76 -23.35
C ALA A 367 -21.38 -17.42 -22.42
N SER A 368 -22.06 -16.28 -22.64
CA SER A 368 -23.26 -15.91 -21.90
C SER A 368 -24.37 -16.96 -22.07
N GLU A 369 -24.65 -17.42 -23.32
CA GLU A 369 -25.62 -18.45 -23.60
C GLU A 369 -25.21 -19.82 -23.06
N ARG A 370 -23.92 -20.14 -23.01
CA ARG A 370 -23.43 -21.34 -22.36
C ARG A 370 -23.84 -21.40 -20.92
N TRP A 371 -23.56 -20.33 -20.14
CA TRP A 371 -23.91 -20.24 -18.73
C TRP A 371 -25.42 -20.26 -18.50
N TYR A 372 -26.19 -19.64 -19.36
CA TYR A 372 -27.66 -19.74 -19.34
C TYR A 372 -28.13 -21.19 -19.47
N ARG A 373 -27.59 -21.96 -20.44
CA ARG A 373 -27.93 -23.40 -20.64
C ARG A 373 -27.49 -24.26 -19.45
N GLU A 374 -26.35 -23.96 -18.84
CA GLU A 374 -25.93 -24.68 -17.62
C GLU A 374 -26.92 -24.43 -16.48
N LEU A 375 -27.43 -23.21 -16.33
CA LEU A 375 -28.43 -22.87 -15.35
C LEU A 375 -29.78 -23.57 -15.66
N GLU A 376 -30.18 -23.70 -16.92
CA GLU A 376 -31.35 -24.50 -17.35
C GLU A 376 -31.18 -25.99 -16.99
N THR A 377 -29.99 -26.52 -17.25
CA THR A 377 -29.63 -27.90 -16.90
C THR A 377 -29.65 -28.14 -15.40
N PHE A 378 -29.13 -27.18 -14.64
CA PHE A 378 -29.19 -27.21 -13.18
C PHE A 378 -30.60 -27.28 -12.65
N ALA A 379 -31.51 -26.46 -13.19
CA ALA A 379 -32.92 -26.45 -12.83
C ALA A 379 -33.67 -27.74 -13.24
N ALA A 380 -33.34 -28.30 -14.44
CA ALA A 380 -33.97 -29.50 -14.93
C ALA A 380 -33.63 -30.78 -14.18
N ARG A 381 -32.41 -30.84 -13.59
CA ARG A 381 -31.94 -32.03 -12.82
C ARG A 381 -32.50 -32.12 -11.41
N ARG A 382 -33.22 -31.10 -10.93
CA ARG A 382 -33.70 -31.00 -9.54
C ARG A 382 -35.23 -31.06 -9.48
N LYS A 383 -35.75 -31.47 -8.31
CA LYS A 383 -37.19 -31.48 -8.06
C LYS A 383 -37.74 -30.03 -8.00
N ARG A 384 -38.92 -29.80 -8.52
CA ARG A 384 -39.57 -28.46 -8.50
C ARG A 384 -39.77 -27.89 -7.09
N SER A 385 -39.85 -28.74 -6.10
CA SER A 385 -40.01 -28.33 -4.68
C SER A 385 -38.70 -27.90 -4.04
N ASP A 386 -37.55 -28.13 -4.68
CA ASP A 386 -36.23 -27.74 -4.18
C ASP A 386 -36.05 -26.21 -4.30
N GLU A 387 -35.63 -25.55 -3.23
CA GLU A 387 -35.43 -24.10 -3.19
C GLU A 387 -34.37 -23.66 -4.21
N ALA A 388 -33.29 -24.44 -4.40
CA ALA A 388 -32.29 -24.13 -5.41
C ALA A 388 -32.86 -24.24 -6.85
N CYS A 389 -33.84 -25.13 -7.09
CA CYS A 389 -34.53 -25.20 -8.36
C CYS A 389 -35.45 -23.98 -8.58
N LYS A 390 -36.18 -23.56 -7.56
CA LYS A 390 -37.03 -22.35 -7.61
C LYS A 390 -36.18 -21.12 -7.88
N GLU A 391 -35.05 -20.98 -7.17
CA GLU A 391 -34.10 -19.90 -7.39
C GLU A 391 -33.57 -19.90 -8.83
N ALA A 392 -33.07 -21.03 -9.33
CA ALA A 392 -32.59 -21.17 -10.70
C ALA A 392 -33.63 -20.75 -11.73
N ARG A 393 -34.89 -21.19 -11.57
CA ARG A 393 -35.99 -20.83 -12.48
C ARG A 393 -36.32 -19.34 -12.45
N SER A 394 -36.29 -18.73 -11.27
CA SER A 394 -36.50 -17.28 -11.11
C SER A 394 -35.38 -16.51 -11.82
N ARG A 395 -34.13 -16.95 -11.68
CA ARG A 395 -32.95 -16.35 -12.32
C ARG A 395 -32.98 -16.49 -13.83
N LEU A 396 -33.40 -17.65 -14.34
CA LEU A 396 -33.60 -17.87 -15.78
C LEU A 396 -34.66 -16.94 -16.39
N ALA A 397 -35.78 -16.74 -15.69
CA ALA A 397 -36.80 -15.80 -16.15
C ALA A 397 -36.25 -14.36 -16.18
N TRP A 398 -35.44 -13.98 -15.18
CA TRP A 398 -34.81 -12.67 -15.15
C TRP A 398 -33.77 -12.50 -16.28
N LEU A 399 -32.89 -13.49 -16.50
CA LEU A 399 -31.93 -13.48 -17.61
C LEU A 399 -32.59 -13.39 -18.98
N GLY A 400 -33.74 -14.08 -19.17
CA GLY A 400 -34.49 -14.03 -20.43
C GLY A 400 -34.99 -12.62 -20.76
N ILE A 401 -35.15 -11.75 -19.79
CA ILE A 401 -35.53 -10.33 -19.99
C ILE A 401 -34.29 -9.45 -20.15
N SER A 402 -33.22 -9.73 -19.40
CA SER A 402 -32.07 -8.83 -19.22
C SER A 402 -31.00 -9.03 -20.30
N LEU A 403 -30.87 -10.22 -20.89
CA LEU A 403 -29.81 -10.51 -21.86
C LEU A 403 -30.13 -9.89 -23.22
N PRO A 404 -29.27 -9.01 -23.76
CA PRO A 404 -29.53 -8.28 -25.00
C PRO A 404 -29.61 -9.19 -26.24
N GLN A 405 -28.89 -10.31 -26.23
CA GLN A 405 -28.86 -11.24 -27.40
C GLN A 405 -30.15 -12.07 -27.57
N ARG A 406 -31.03 -12.11 -26.57
CA ARG A 406 -32.22 -12.99 -26.64
C ARG A 406 -33.40 -12.39 -27.39
N GLY A 407 -33.36 -11.11 -27.75
CA GLY A 407 -34.31 -10.48 -28.67
C GLY A 407 -35.78 -10.44 -28.19
N VAL A 408 -36.64 -9.85 -29.00
CA VAL A 408 -38.07 -9.63 -28.68
C VAL A 408 -38.86 -10.93 -28.66
N ASP A 409 -38.47 -11.91 -29.48
CA ASP A 409 -39.19 -13.20 -29.62
C ASP A 409 -39.16 -14.03 -28.32
N SER A 410 -38.10 -13.91 -27.53
CA SER A 410 -37.98 -14.55 -26.21
C SER A 410 -38.79 -13.87 -25.12
N LEU A 411 -39.19 -12.62 -25.28
CA LEU A 411 -39.92 -11.85 -24.26
C LEU A 411 -41.29 -12.46 -23.99
N VAL A 412 -42.07 -12.85 -25.01
CA VAL A 412 -43.39 -13.42 -24.84
C VAL A 412 -43.32 -14.72 -24.04
N GLU A 413 -42.37 -15.60 -24.38
CA GLU A 413 -42.20 -16.87 -23.66
C GLU A 413 -41.71 -16.60 -22.20
N THR A 414 -40.84 -15.64 -22.04
CA THR A 414 -40.31 -15.24 -20.69
C THR A 414 -41.41 -14.63 -19.83
N PHE A 415 -42.26 -13.75 -20.37
CA PHE A 415 -43.42 -13.24 -19.67
C PHE A 415 -44.41 -14.32 -19.26
N LEU A 416 -44.67 -15.31 -20.12
CA LEU A 416 -45.52 -16.44 -19.77
C LEU A 416 -44.88 -17.32 -18.67
N ARG A 417 -43.58 -17.51 -18.68
CA ARG A 417 -42.85 -18.22 -17.61
C ARG A 417 -42.92 -17.43 -16.30
N LEU A 418 -42.71 -16.11 -16.37
CA LEU A 418 -42.77 -15.23 -15.21
C LEU A 418 -44.18 -15.21 -14.60
N ALA A 419 -45.23 -15.09 -15.42
CA ALA A 419 -46.61 -15.14 -14.98
C ALA A 419 -46.97 -16.47 -14.26
N LYS A 420 -46.44 -17.61 -14.78
CA LYS A 420 -46.59 -18.90 -14.10
C LYS A 420 -45.89 -18.97 -12.77
N LEU A 421 -44.65 -18.41 -12.67
CA LEU A 421 -43.88 -18.33 -11.40
C LEU A 421 -44.57 -17.44 -10.37
N LEU A 422 -45.14 -16.31 -10.81
CA LEU A 422 -45.95 -15.42 -9.95
C LEU A 422 -47.22 -16.09 -9.41
N ALA A 423 -47.93 -16.78 -10.33
CA ALA A 423 -49.17 -17.49 -9.96
C ALA A 423 -48.93 -18.65 -8.96
N SER A 424 -47.77 -19.33 -9.07
CA SER A 424 -47.38 -20.44 -8.19
C SER A 424 -46.73 -19.98 -6.88
N ARG A 425 -46.52 -18.69 -6.68
CA ARG A 425 -45.71 -18.11 -5.55
C ARG A 425 -44.32 -18.72 -5.42
N GLU A 426 -43.72 -19.15 -6.53
CA GLU A 426 -42.40 -19.78 -6.57
C GLU A 426 -41.26 -18.79 -6.86
N ILE A 427 -41.52 -17.48 -6.75
CA ILE A 427 -40.46 -16.46 -6.97
C ILE A 427 -39.60 -16.36 -5.72
N ALA A 428 -38.34 -16.70 -5.88
CA ALA A 428 -37.30 -16.63 -4.83
C ALA A 428 -36.47 -15.34 -4.90
N LEU A 429 -36.72 -14.44 -5.85
CA LEU A 429 -35.95 -13.20 -6.04
C LEU A 429 -36.77 -11.97 -5.61
N PRO A 430 -36.12 -10.90 -5.10
CA PRO A 430 -36.78 -9.62 -4.89
C PRO A 430 -37.37 -9.09 -6.19
N PRO A 431 -38.39 -8.20 -6.12
CA PRO A 431 -39.04 -7.66 -7.29
C PRO A 431 -38.01 -7.06 -8.26
N LEU A 432 -38.22 -7.31 -9.56
CA LEU A 432 -37.39 -6.76 -10.64
C LEU A 432 -37.30 -5.24 -10.50
N SER A 433 -36.08 -4.75 -10.24
CA SER A 433 -35.80 -3.33 -10.34
C SER A 433 -35.61 -2.98 -11.81
N VAL A 434 -36.40 -2.04 -12.29
CA VAL A 434 -36.28 -1.51 -13.66
C VAL A 434 -35.05 -0.60 -13.81
N THR A 435 -34.44 -0.23 -12.68
CA THR A 435 -33.21 0.57 -12.57
C THR A 435 -32.00 -0.35 -12.44
N SER A 436 -31.73 -1.15 -13.43
CA SER A 436 -30.56 -2.04 -13.47
C SER A 436 -29.44 -1.36 -14.26
N ALA A 437 -28.21 -1.48 -13.79
CA ALA A 437 -27.01 -1.10 -14.53
C ALA A 437 -26.77 -2.00 -15.76
N LEU A 438 -27.60 -3.02 -15.96
CA LEU A 438 -27.50 -3.95 -17.05
C LEU A 438 -28.20 -3.42 -18.30
N PRO A 439 -27.62 -3.56 -19.49
CA PRO A 439 -28.33 -3.35 -20.73
C PRO A 439 -29.59 -4.21 -20.74
N SER A 440 -30.73 -3.63 -20.90
CA SER A 440 -31.99 -4.39 -21.02
C SER A 440 -32.68 -4.04 -22.32
N LEU A 441 -33.43 -5.01 -22.86
CA LEU A 441 -34.25 -4.79 -24.06
C LEU A 441 -35.33 -3.73 -23.80
N LEU A 442 -35.87 -3.66 -22.57
CA LEU A 442 -36.84 -2.64 -22.17
C LEU A 442 -36.23 -1.23 -22.16
N ASN A 443 -34.92 -1.15 -22.07
CA ASN A 443 -34.14 0.07 -21.95
C ASN A 443 -33.44 0.47 -23.26
N GLY A 444 -33.69 -0.25 -24.35
CA GLY A 444 -33.04 0.00 -25.62
C GLY A 444 -31.52 -0.10 -25.55
N GLY A 445 -30.97 -0.95 -24.67
CA GLY A 445 -29.55 -1.12 -24.49
C GLY A 445 -28.86 0.03 -23.72
N LYS A 446 -29.61 0.99 -23.16
CA LYS A 446 -29.04 2.08 -22.38
C LYS A 446 -29.08 1.75 -20.89
N ASP A 447 -27.98 2.03 -20.23
CA ASP A 447 -27.85 1.93 -18.78
C ASP A 447 -28.53 3.13 -18.11
N PHE A 448 -29.58 2.88 -17.32
CA PHE A 448 -30.25 3.91 -16.53
C PHE A 448 -29.47 4.29 -15.28
N SER A 449 -28.47 3.53 -14.84
CA SER A 449 -27.68 3.84 -13.66
C SER A 449 -26.92 5.17 -13.78
N ALA A 450 -26.58 5.57 -15.02
CA ALA A 450 -25.99 6.88 -15.28
C ALA A 450 -26.93 8.07 -14.96
N TRP A 451 -28.23 7.83 -14.87
CA TRP A 451 -29.24 8.86 -14.59
C TRP A 451 -29.56 8.98 -13.11
N THR A 452 -29.30 7.91 -12.35
CA THR A 452 -29.55 7.87 -10.88
C THR A 452 -28.32 8.24 -10.05
N LYS A 453 -27.14 8.33 -10.65
CA LYS A 453 -25.87 8.73 -9.97
C LYS A 453 -25.74 10.22 -9.68
N LYS A 454 -26.81 11.03 -9.83
CA LYS A 454 -26.71 12.49 -9.67
C LYS A 454 -26.95 13.00 -8.26
N ASP A 455 -27.30 12.16 -7.30
CA ASP A 455 -27.74 12.60 -5.99
C ASP A 455 -27.11 11.84 -4.80
N ASP A 456 -25.88 11.29 -4.96
CA ASP A 456 -25.09 10.79 -3.82
C ASP A 456 -23.77 11.56 -3.69
#